data_e261d50215b8ad3eb4cd49f612cd18a0
#
_entry.id   e261d50215b8ad3eb4cd49f612cd18a0
#
_cell.length_a   1.000
_cell.length_b   1.000
_cell.length_c   1.000
_cell.angle_alpha   90.00
_cell.angle_beta   90.00
_cell.angle_gamma   90.00
#
_symmetry.space_group_name_H-M   'P 1'
#
loop_
_entity.id
_entity.type
_entity.pdbx_description
1 polymer ?
#
loop_
_entity_poly.entity_id
_entity_poly.type
_entity_poly.pdbx_seq_one_letter_code
_entity_poly.pdbx_strand_id
1 'polypeptide(L)'
;MDVLLINKELLSELHQKAKESERLRQNFDLRTTAEDTSQRMLNALEPGTRVPIHRHLKTSESVICLEGCLDWVFYEELPNMDAGGPIHDGENAADETCFAEVARFRVCPREKIFGIQVPLGAWHSIEVHEPSTIFEAKDGKYGK
;
A
#
# COMPACT_ATOMS: atom_id res chain seq x y z
N MET A 1 -11.51 21.77 20.21
CA MET A 1 -10.31 21.08 19.76
C MET A 1 -10.64 19.63 19.49
N ASP A 2 -10.40 19.17 18.27
CA ASP A 2 -10.73 17.81 17.88
C ASP A 2 -9.47 16.97 17.84
N VAL A 3 -9.36 16.04 18.77
CA VAL A 3 -8.24 15.10 18.82
C VAL A 3 -8.73 13.74 18.37
N LEU A 4 -8.05 13.16 17.41
CA LEU A 4 -8.33 11.79 16.95
C LEU A 4 -7.36 10.84 17.63
N LEU A 5 -7.89 9.80 18.25
CA LEU A 5 -7.05 8.73 18.78
C LEU A 5 -7.05 7.57 17.80
N ILE A 6 -5.85 7.08 17.50
CA ILE A 6 -5.71 5.87 16.69
C ILE A 6 -5.69 4.72 17.69
N ASN A 7 -6.84 4.10 17.88
CA ASN A 7 -7.04 3.10 18.93
C ASN A 7 -7.74 1.87 18.35
N LYS A 8 -7.96 0.88 19.18
CA LYS A 8 -8.59 -0.37 18.78
C LYS A 8 -9.98 -0.15 18.18
N GLU A 9 -10.75 0.79 18.74
CA GLU A 9 -12.10 1.07 18.26
C GLU A 9 -12.08 1.60 16.82
N LEU A 10 -11.19 2.54 16.52
CA LEU A 10 -11.04 3.06 15.17
C LEU A 10 -10.62 1.97 14.21
N LEU A 11 -9.64 1.15 14.58
CA LEU A 11 -9.18 0.08 13.70
C LEU A 11 -10.27 -0.95 13.46
N SER A 12 -11.04 -1.30 14.48
CA SER A 12 -12.14 -2.25 14.33
C SER A 12 -13.23 -1.72 13.39
N GLU A 13 -13.54 -0.43 13.49
CA GLU A 13 -14.52 0.20 12.61
C GLU A 13 -14.04 0.18 11.15
N LEU A 14 -12.76 0.47 10.93
CA LEU A 14 -12.20 0.44 9.58
C LEU A 14 -12.23 -0.98 9.00
N HIS A 15 -11.93 -1.99 9.82
CA HIS A 15 -11.98 -3.38 9.35
C HIS A 15 -13.40 -3.84 9.07
N GLN A 16 -14.39 -3.34 9.83
CA GLN A 16 -15.79 -3.65 9.52
C GLN A 16 -16.15 -3.11 8.14
N LYS A 17 -15.73 -1.89 7.83
CA LYS A 17 -15.96 -1.30 6.50
C LYS A 17 -15.18 -2.03 5.41
N ALA A 18 -13.96 -2.45 5.71
CA ALA A 18 -13.14 -3.20 4.75
C ALA A 18 -13.81 -4.52 4.37
N LYS A 19 -14.38 -5.23 5.35
CA LYS A 19 -15.07 -6.50 5.09
C LYS A 19 -16.30 -6.31 4.20
N GLU A 20 -16.96 -5.16 4.30
CA GLU A 20 -18.15 -4.84 3.51
C GLU A 20 -17.80 -4.27 2.13
N SER A 21 -16.54 -3.89 1.92
CA SER A 21 -16.08 -3.35 0.65
C SER A 21 -15.79 -4.48 -0.35
N GLU A 22 -16.15 -4.26 -1.61
CA GLU A 22 -15.80 -5.20 -2.66
C GLU A 22 -14.30 -5.36 -2.81
N ARG A 23 -13.53 -4.31 -2.47
CA ARG A 23 -12.07 -4.34 -2.56
C ARG A 23 -11.42 -4.94 -1.33
N LEU A 24 -12.20 -5.24 -0.27
CA LEU A 24 -11.70 -5.80 0.99
C LEU A 24 -10.62 -4.94 1.63
N ARG A 25 -10.76 -3.60 1.50
CA ARG A 25 -9.90 -2.64 2.16
C ARG A 25 -10.62 -1.32 2.36
N GLN A 26 -10.18 -0.55 3.36
CA GLN A 26 -10.75 0.73 3.71
C GLN A 26 -9.67 1.72 4.11
N ASN A 27 -9.57 2.81 3.40
CA ASN A 27 -8.65 3.90 3.70
C ASN A 27 -9.27 4.85 4.72
N PHE A 28 -8.42 5.49 5.51
CA PHE A 28 -8.80 6.58 6.40
C PHE A 28 -7.75 7.68 6.24
N ASP A 29 -8.15 8.78 5.60
CA ASP A 29 -7.26 9.91 5.29
C ASP A 29 -7.06 10.76 6.55
N LEU A 30 -5.81 10.94 6.95
CA LEU A 30 -5.46 11.72 8.14
C LEU A 30 -5.13 13.17 7.82
N ARG A 31 -5.13 13.56 6.55
CA ARG A 31 -4.90 14.96 6.18
C ARG A 31 -6.04 15.83 6.65
N THR A 32 -5.74 17.09 6.98
CA THR A 32 -6.78 18.04 7.39
C THR A 32 -7.60 18.53 6.20
N THR A 33 -6.97 18.63 5.04
CA THR A 33 -7.64 19.04 3.80
C THR A 33 -7.09 18.25 2.62
N ALA A 34 -7.83 18.27 1.52
CA ALA A 34 -7.39 17.62 0.27
C ALA A 34 -6.15 18.31 -0.34
N GLU A 35 -5.87 19.54 0.08
CA GLU A 35 -4.73 20.31 -0.42
C GLU A 35 -3.43 20.01 0.35
N ASP A 36 -3.54 19.33 1.48
CA ASP A 36 -2.37 18.93 2.25
C ASP A 36 -1.56 17.92 1.45
N THR A 37 -0.33 18.28 1.09
CA THR A 37 0.55 17.43 0.28
C THR A 37 1.30 16.39 1.11
N SER A 38 1.20 16.45 2.43
CA SER A 38 1.81 15.45 3.30
C SER A 38 0.82 14.30 3.47
N GLN A 39 0.85 13.35 2.54
CA GLN A 39 -0.09 12.23 2.58
C GLN A 39 0.16 11.35 3.80
N ARG A 40 -0.88 11.15 4.59
CA ARG A 40 -0.85 10.29 5.76
C ARG A 40 -2.19 9.58 5.82
N MET A 41 -2.17 8.25 5.87
CA MET A 41 -3.43 7.50 5.94
C MET A 41 -3.27 6.20 6.69
N LEU A 42 -4.37 5.75 7.27
CA LEU A 42 -4.51 4.37 7.72
C LEU A 42 -5.17 3.58 6.61
N ASN A 43 -4.82 2.31 6.51
CA ASN A 43 -5.43 1.43 5.53
C ASN A 43 -5.70 0.09 6.18
N ALA A 44 -6.98 -0.26 6.31
CA ALA A 44 -7.40 -1.55 6.83
C ALA A 44 -7.51 -2.52 5.65
N LEU A 45 -6.77 -3.62 5.73
CA LEU A 45 -6.63 -4.59 4.65
C LEU A 45 -7.08 -5.96 5.13
N GLU A 46 -8.03 -6.56 4.42
CA GLU A 46 -8.51 -7.90 4.71
C GLU A 46 -7.84 -8.92 3.79
N PRO A 47 -7.66 -10.17 4.24
CA PRO A 47 -7.18 -11.23 3.34
C PRO A 47 -8.08 -11.34 2.12
N GLY A 48 -7.47 -11.53 0.97
CA GLY A 48 -8.19 -11.57 -0.30
C GLY A 48 -8.23 -10.25 -1.04
N THR A 49 -7.87 -9.14 -0.37
CA THR A 49 -7.78 -7.86 -1.09
C THR A 49 -6.70 -7.95 -2.17
N ARG A 50 -6.99 -7.35 -3.31
CA ARG A 50 -6.05 -7.29 -4.43
C ARG A 50 -5.57 -5.86 -4.58
N VAL A 51 -4.31 -5.63 -4.21
CA VAL A 51 -3.67 -4.34 -4.43
C VAL A 51 -2.95 -4.42 -5.77
N PRO A 52 -3.33 -3.58 -6.75
CA PRO A 52 -2.67 -3.62 -8.06
C PRO A 52 -1.17 -3.35 -7.95
N ILE A 53 -0.41 -3.89 -8.88
CA ILE A 53 1.02 -3.57 -8.99
C ILE A 53 1.13 -2.10 -9.36
N HIS A 54 1.88 -1.33 -8.56
CA HIS A 54 2.03 0.11 -8.77
C HIS A 54 3.39 0.58 -8.24
N ARG A 55 3.70 1.84 -8.54
CA ARG A 55 4.93 2.48 -8.05
C ARG A 55 4.63 3.95 -7.78
N HIS A 56 5.52 4.59 -7.04
CA HIS A 56 5.45 6.02 -6.78
C HIS A 56 6.64 6.67 -7.47
N LEU A 57 6.39 7.69 -8.29
CA LEU A 57 7.41 8.30 -9.13
C LEU A 57 8.01 9.57 -8.54
N LYS A 58 7.41 10.12 -7.48
CA LYS A 58 7.85 11.41 -6.91
C LYS A 58 8.54 11.27 -5.57
N THR A 59 8.24 10.22 -4.81
CA THR A 59 8.77 10.06 -3.47
C THR A 59 8.79 8.60 -3.07
N SER A 60 9.63 8.25 -2.10
CA SER A 60 9.54 6.98 -1.42
C SER A 60 8.34 7.00 -0.48
N GLU A 61 7.94 5.83 -0.01
CA GLU A 61 6.81 5.69 0.91
C GLU A 61 7.25 5.00 2.19
N SER A 62 6.85 5.57 3.33
CA SER A 62 7.10 4.97 4.64
C SER A 62 5.84 4.26 5.10
N VAL A 63 5.96 3.02 5.53
CA VAL A 63 4.82 2.22 5.99
C VAL A 63 5.16 1.59 7.32
N ILE A 64 4.24 1.74 8.27
CA ILE A 64 4.32 1.08 9.58
C ILE A 64 3.09 0.20 9.73
N CYS A 65 3.29 -1.04 10.14
CA CYS A 65 2.19 -1.96 10.40
C CYS A 65 1.80 -1.87 11.87
N LEU A 66 0.55 -1.52 12.12
CA LEU A 66 0.02 -1.41 13.49
C LEU A 66 -0.41 -2.78 14.03
N GLU A 67 -0.95 -3.62 13.15
CA GLU A 67 -1.38 -4.98 13.51
C GLU A 67 -1.50 -5.81 12.24
N GLY A 68 -1.35 -7.12 12.38
CA GLY A 68 -1.53 -8.05 11.27
C GLY A 68 -0.25 -8.66 10.76
N CYS A 69 -0.33 -9.20 9.55
CA CYS A 69 0.80 -9.84 8.90
C CYS A 69 0.59 -9.82 7.38
N LEU A 70 1.54 -9.26 6.67
CA LEU A 70 1.43 -9.11 5.22
C LEU A 70 2.82 -9.11 4.59
N ASP A 71 2.86 -9.32 3.27
CA ASP A 71 4.10 -9.28 2.50
C ASP A 71 4.06 -8.11 1.53
N TRP A 72 5.17 -7.39 1.43
CA TRP A 72 5.43 -6.48 0.32
C TRP A 72 6.13 -7.27 -0.76
N VAL A 73 5.54 -7.23 -1.97
CA VAL A 73 6.04 -8.00 -3.11
C VAL A 73 6.54 -7.01 -4.15
N PHE A 74 7.79 -7.15 -4.54
CA PHE A 74 8.42 -6.27 -5.53
C PHE A 74 8.56 -6.96 -6.86
N TYR A 75 8.41 -6.18 -7.92
CA TYR A 75 8.37 -6.69 -9.27
C TYR A 75 9.35 -5.96 -10.17
N GLU A 76 9.77 -6.65 -11.19
CA GLU A 76 10.53 -6.08 -12.29
C GLU A 76 9.67 -6.14 -13.53
N GLU A 77 9.71 -5.07 -14.31
CA GLU A 77 8.97 -4.99 -15.57
C GLU A 77 9.71 -5.78 -16.63
N LEU A 78 9.01 -6.73 -17.27
CA LEU A 78 9.58 -7.51 -18.33
C LEU A 78 9.61 -6.68 -19.63
N PRO A 79 10.66 -6.80 -20.43
CA PRO A 79 10.70 -6.06 -21.70
C PRO A 79 9.62 -6.53 -22.65
N ASN A 80 9.05 -5.57 -23.39
CA ASN A 80 8.17 -5.87 -24.50
C ASN A 80 9.04 -6.36 -25.65
N MET A 81 8.97 -7.63 -25.95
CA MET A 81 9.83 -8.25 -26.95
C MET A 81 9.66 -7.62 -28.35
N ASP A 82 8.44 -7.20 -28.68
CA ASP A 82 8.16 -6.59 -29.99
C ASP A 82 8.63 -5.14 -30.07
N ALA A 83 8.57 -4.41 -28.97
CA ALA A 83 8.97 -3.01 -28.92
C ALA A 83 10.39 -2.81 -28.40
N GLY A 84 10.99 -3.83 -27.79
CA GLY A 84 12.37 -3.78 -27.32
C GLY A 84 12.58 -2.92 -26.09
N GLY A 85 11.55 -2.63 -25.28
CA GLY A 85 11.71 -1.79 -24.11
C GLY A 85 10.59 -1.94 -23.09
N PRO A 86 10.63 -1.14 -22.00
CA PRO A 86 9.59 -1.16 -20.99
C PRO A 86 8.27 -0.72 -21.59
N ILE A 87 7.16 -1.29 -21.12
CA ILE A 87 5.83 -1.00 -21.63
C ILE A 87 5.03 -0.08 -20.72
N HIS A 88 5.54 0.24 -19.52
CA HIS A 88 4.83 1.07 -18.56
C HIS A 88 5.69 2.26 -18.14
N ASP A 89 5.17 3.47 -18.35
CA ASP A 89 5.85 4.70 -17.92
C ASP A 89 5.10 5.43 -16.80
N GLY A 90 3.89 4.96 -16.45
CA GLY A 90 3.08 5.53 -15.38
C GLY A 90 3.27 4.83 -14.05
N GLU A 91 2.38 5.15 -13.12
CA GLU A 91 2.43 4.61 -11.75
C GLU A 91 1.64 3.32 -11.56
N ASN A 92 0.68 3.02 -12.42
CA ASN A 92 -0.13 1.81 -12.31
C ASN A 92 0.16 0.87 -13.46
N ALA A 93 0.29 -0.41 -13.14
CA ALA A 93 0.46 -1.43 -14.16
C ALA A 93 -0.88 -1.69 -14.86
N ALA A 94 -0.91 -1.52 -16.18
CA ALA A 94 -2.10 -1.82 -16.96
C ALA A 94 -2.24 -3.32 -17.22
N ASP A 95 -1.11 -4.03 -17.34
CA ASP A 95 -1.08 -5.46 -17.62
C ASP A 95 -0.04 -6.12 -16.71
N GLU A 96 -0.50 -6.78 -15.66
CA GLU A 96 0.37 -7.39 -14.66
C GLU A 96 1.10 -8.63 -15.17
N THR A 97 0.71 -9.16 -16.32
CA THR A 97 1.44 -10.30 -16.93
C THR A 97 2.81 -9.90 -17.43
N CYS A 98 3.08 -8.60 -17.54
CA CYS A 98 4.37 -8.06 -17.96
C CYS A 98 5.35 -7.87 -16.80
N PHE A 99 5.05 -8.41 -15.62
CA PHE A 99 5.87 -8.25 -14.42
C PHE A 99 6.29 -9.60 -13.87
N ALA A 100 7.49 -9.65 -13.30
CA ALA A 100 7.98 -10.82 -12.60
C ALA A 100 8.33 -10.44 -11.16
N GLU A 101 7.93 -11.26 -10.21
CA GLU A 101 8.29 -11.07 -8.81
C GLU A 101 9.79 -11.26 -8.63
N VAL A 102 10.46 -10.28 -7.99
CA VAL A 102 11.92 -10.35 -7.75
C VAL A 102 12.28 -10.34 -6.28
N ALA A 103 11.38 -9.89 -5.39
CA ALA A 103 11.66 -9.88 -3.96
C ALA A 103 10.36 -9.84 -3.18
N ARG A 104 10.40 -10.36 -1.94
CA ARG A 104 9.24 -10.40 -1.07
C ARG A 104 9.71 -10.20 0.36
N PHE A 105 9.06 -9.29 1.09
CA PHE A 105 9.44 -8.96 2.46
C PHE A 105 8.23 -9.06 3.38
N ARG A 106 8.37 -9.84 4.45
CA ARG A 106 7.35 -9.97 5.47
C ARG A 106 7.36 -8.75 6.38
N VAL A 107 6.17 -8.17 6.63
CA VAL A 107 5.95 -7.15 7.64
C VAL A 107 4.92 -7.70 8.61
N CYS A 108 5.33 -7.92 9.85
CA CYS A 108 4.51 -8.63 10.83
C CYS A 108 5.00 -8.24 12.23
N PRO A 109 4.28 -7.37 12.95
CA PRO A 109 4.76 -6.88 14.26
C PRO A 109 5.08 -7.96 15.28
N ARG A 110 4.33 -9.08 15.29
CA ARG A 110 4.63 -10.16 16.24
C ARG A 110 5.94 -10.89 15.90
N GLU A 111 6.45 -10.72 14.67
CA GLU A 111 7.76 -11.24 14.26
C GLU A 111 8.84 -10.15 14.39
N LYS A 112 8.49 -8.99 14.95
CA LYS A 112 9.39 -7.87 15.17
C LYS A 112 9.83 -7.17 13.88
N ILE A 113 9.03 -7.27 12.84
CA ILE A 113 9.23 -6.53 11.59
C ILE A 113 8.05 -5.57 11.48
N PHE A 114 8.31 -4.29 11.77
CA PHE A 114 7.26 -3.32 12.03
C PHE A 114 6.83 -2.48 10.84
N GLY A 115 7.65 -2.42 9.81
CA GLY A 115 7.32 -1.59 8.67
C GLY A 115 8.31 -1.76 7.54
N ILE A 116 8.14 -0.93 6.51
CA ILE A 116 8.98 -1.01 5.34
C ILE A 116 9.09 0.39 4.72
N GLN A 117 10.26 0.68 4.17
CA GLN A 117 10.48 1.87 3.37
C GLN A 117 10.47 1.44 1.90
N VAL A 118 9.46 1.85 1.16
CA VAL A 118 9.31 1.48 -0.26
C VAL A 118 10.09 2.48 -1.11
N PRO A 119 11.10 2.00 -1.87
CA PRO A 119 11.93 2.91 -2.66
C PRO A 119 11.15 3.62 -3.76
N LEU A 120 11.63 4.82 -4.10
CA LEU A 120 11.11 5.57 -5.24
C LEU A 120 11.17 4.70 -6.50
N GLY A 121 10.07 4.65 -7.22
CA GLY A 121 10.00 3.96 -8.51
C GLY A 121 9.89 2.43 -8.47
N ALA A 122 9.94 1.83 -7.28
CA ALA A 122 9.87 0.37 -7.17
C ALA A 122 8.44 -0.14 -7.42
N TRP A 123 8.28 -1.00 -8.40
CA TRP A 123 7.00 -1.67 -8.65
C TRP A 123 6.69 -2.64 -7.51
N HIS A 124 5.50 -2.52 -6.93
CA HIS A 124 5.16 -3.35 -5.78
C HIS A 124 3.65 -3.58 -5.65
N SER A 125 3.34 -4.57 -4.85
CA SER A 125 2.00 -4.93 -4.42
C SER A 125 2.08 -5.48 -3.00
N ILE A 126 0.94 -5.82 -2.42
CA ILE A 126 0.85 -6.33 -1.06
C ILE A 126 0.03 -7.60 -1.07
N GLU A 127 0.49 -8.62 -0.33
CA GLU A 127 -0.28 -9.84 -0.09
C GLU A 127 -0.61 -9.91 1.39
N VAL A 128 -1.90 -9.96 1.72
CA VAL A 128 -2.38 -9.88 3.10
C VAL A 128 -2.69 -11.27 3.63
N HIS A 129 -1.98 -11.69 4.69
CA HIS A 129 -2.14 -13.03 5.26
C HIS A 129 -3.20 -13.09 6.34
N GLU A 130 -3.39 -12.00 7.07
CA GLU A 130 -4.43 -11.88 8.09
C GLU A 130 -4.87 -10.41 8.15
N PRO A 131 -6.03 -10.10 8.76
CA PRO A 131 -6.47 -8.70 8.83
C PRO A 131 -5.35 -7.80 9.34
N SER A 132 -5.01 -6.77 8.57
CA SER A 132 -3.86 -5.92 8.84
C SER A 132 -4.24 -4.46 8.74
N THR A 133 -3.62 -3.63 9.57
CA THR A 133 -3.77 -2.18 9.50
C THR A 133 -2.39 -1.56 9.36
N ILE A 134 -2.22 -0.75 8.33
CA ILE A 134 -0.97 -0.05 8.08
C ILE A 134 -1.19 1.46 8.13
N PHE A 135 -0.13 2.17 8.51
CA PHE A 135 -0.04 3.62 8.40
C PHE A 135 0.94 3.92 7.27
N GLU A 136 0.50 4.70 6.29
CA GLU A 136 1.28 5.05 5.12
C GLU A 136 1.53 6.55 5.10
N ALA A 137 2.76 6.94 4.79
CA ALA A 137 3.14 8.35 4.66
C ALA A 137 4.03 8.53 3.44
N LYS A 138 3.69 9.52 2.64
CA LYS A 138 4.53 9.93 1.50
C LYS A 138 4.21 11.37 1.14
N ASP A 139 5.12 12.01 0.41
CA ASP A 139 4.88 13.34 -0.09
C ASP A 139 3.97 13.30 -1.32
N GLY A 140 3.14 14.32 -1.45
CA GLY A 140 2.24 14.45 -2.58
C GLY A 140 0.79 14.26 -2.20
N LYS A 141 -0.11 14.79 -3.05
CA LYS A 141 -1.54 14.66 -2.81
C LYS A 141 -1.99 13.22 -3.08
N TYR A 142 -2.92 12.75 -2.27
CA TYR A 142 -3.52 11.44 -2.46
C TYR A 142 -4.19 11.37 -3.84
N GLY A 143 -3.94 10.28 -4.55
CA GLY A 143 -4.51 10.07 -5.88
C GLY A 143 -3.73 10.71 -7.01
N LYS A 144 -2.53 11.21 -6.76
CA LYS A 144 -1.68 11.84 -7.79
C LYS A 144 -0.48 10.99 -8.15
#